data_b7f16a8072736f78f0727824964cfeb3
#
_entry.id   b7f16a8072736f78f0727824964cfeb3
#
_cell.length_a   1.000
_cell.length_b   1.000
_cell.length_c   1.000
_cell.angle_alpha   90.00
_cell.angle_beta   90.00
_cell.angle_gamma   90.00
#
_symmetry.space_group_name_H-M   'P 1'
#
loop_
_entity.id
_entity.type
_entity.pdbx_description
1 polymer ?
#
loop_
_entity_poly.entity_id
_entity_poly.type
_entity_poly.pdbx_seq_one_letter_code
_entity_poly.pdbx_strand_id
1 'polypeptide(L)'
;MTANSIPLGHIEAKDVGKNLDKAEKTEQLKRYLDGLPNLILTDYLEFRWYVFGKHRLTATLDRDTGDGAEDVGNLIAEYLKAKIKTITSPSNLAERMTGLARLMRDSIRLAFKEEDKGGELHEQLKAFRQVLIEDLSEIDFADMYAQTICYGLFAARCNHDPQEPFTRYKAAHELPKTNPFLRKIFGHIAGPDLDERVTWIVDDLAELLDRTNIESILKDFGSRTRREDPFVHFYETFLAEYDPKMREVRGVYYTPEPVVSYI
;
A
#
# COMPACT_ATOMS: atom_id res chain seq x y z
N MET A 1 1.52 -1.55 16.17
CA MET A 1 2.68 -1.33 17.09
C MET A 1 3.73 -0.54 16.34
N THR A 2 4.31 0.47 16.98
CA THR A 2 5.29 1.37 16.34
C THR A 2 6.56 1.47 17.15
N ALA A 3 7.71 1.64 16.50
CA ALA A 3 8.97 2.03 17.13
C ALA A 3 9.45 3.31 16.43
N ASN A 4 9.67 4.37 17.21
CA ASN A 4 10.02 5.71 16.68
C ASN A 4 9.03 6.23 15.62
N SER A 5 7.74 6.03 15.84
CA SER A 5 6.62 6.31 14.91
C SER A 5 6.59 5.42 13.65
N ILE A 6 7.39 4.38 13.60
CA ILE A 6 7.44 3.43 12.47
C ILE A 6 6.62 2.19 12.84
N PRO A 7 5.64 1.75 12.03
CA PRO A 7 4.92 0.51 12.24
C PRO A 7 5.87 -0.70 12.20
N LEU A 8 5.90 -1.51 13.26
CA LEU A 8 6.64 -2.77 13.27
C LEU A 8 5.85 -3.91 12.63
N GLY A 9 4.54 -3.74 12.56
CA GLY A 9 3.60 -4.69 11.98
C GLY A 9 2.19 -4.46 12.52
N HIS A 10 1.27 -5.29 12.09
CA HIS A 10 -0.16 -5.19 12.33
C HIS A 10 -0.68 -6.35 13.17
N ILE A 11 -1.73 -6.10 13.95
CA ILE A 11 -2.44 -7.14 14.71
C ILE A 11 -3.92 -7.04 14.34
N GLU A 12 -4.45 -8.10 13.75
CA GLU A 12 -5.87 -8.28 13.51
C GLU A 12 -6.47 -9.11 14.64
N ALA A 13 -7.27 -8.47 15.47
CA ALA A 13 -7.93 -9.12 16.59
C ALA A 13 -9.38 -9.48 16.26
N LYS A 14 -9.80 -10.65 16.67
CA LYS A 14 -11.17 -11.15 16.60
C LYS A 14 -11.72 -11.32 18.02
N ASP A 15 -13.03 -11.44 18.16
CA ASP A 15 -13.66 -11.74 19.42
C ASP A 15 -13.10 -13.03 20.03
N VAL A 16 -12.99 -13.07 21.35
CA VAL A 16 -12.47 -14.24 22.10
C VAL A 16 -13.28 -15.49 21.76
N GLY A 17 -12.58 -16.57 21.41
CA GLY A 17 -13.17 -17.84 21.01
C GLY A 17 -13.67 -17.88 19.57
N LYS A 18 -13.35 -16.87 18.76
CA LYS A 18 -13.66 -16.88 17.32
C LYS A 18 -12.79 -17.91 16.61
N ASN A 19 -13.41 -18.70 15.75
CA ASN A 19 -12.67 -19.68 14.95
C ASN A 19 -11.75 -19.00 13.93
N LEU A 20 -10.43 -19.04 14.18
CA LEU A 20 -9.42 -18.39 13.35
C LEU A 20 -9.25 -19.08 11.99
N ASP A 21 -9.51 -20.39 11.85
CA ASP A 21 -9.48 -21.08 10.55
C ASP A 21 -10.56 -20.56 9.60
N LYS A 22 -11.72 -20.15 10.14
CA LYS A 22 -12.75 -19.49 9.35
C LYS A 22 -12.36 -18.04 9.04
N ALA A 23 -11.74 -17.36 9.99
CA ALA A 23 -11.29 -15.98 9.81
C ALA A 23 -10.24 -15.88 8.68
N GLU A 24 -9.27 -16.80 8.62
CA GLU A 24 -8.25 -16.87 7.57
C GLU A 24 -8.83 -16.98 6.15
N LYS A 25 -9.98 -17.62 6.01
CA LYS A 25 -10.63 -17.83 4.72
C LYS A 25 -11.45 -16.62 4.24
N THR A 26 -11.61 -15.60 5.09
CA THR A 26 -12.33 -14.39 4.70
C THR A 26 -11.53 -13.58 3.68
N GLU A 27 -12.23 -12.91 2.78
CA GLU A 27 -11.60 -12.04 1.79
C GLU A 27 -10.82 -10.89 2.45
N GLN A 28 -11.29 -10.40 3.59
CA GLN A 28 -10.59 -9.39 4.38
C GLN A 28 -9.20 -9.88 4.80
N LEU A 29 -9.12 -11.06 5.42
CA LEU A 29 -7.84 -11.53 5.93
C LEU A 29 -6.90 -11.97 4.81
N LYS A 30 -7.41 -12.54 3.73
CA LYS A 30 -6.58 -12.80 2.54
C LYS A 30 -5.89 -11.53 2.05
N ARG A 31 -6.63 -10.41 1.95
CA ARG A 31 -6.06 -9.12 1.55
C ARG A 31 -4.99 -8.61 2.52
N TYR A 32 -5.21 -8.79 3.83
CA TYR A 32 -4.21 -8.44 4.84
C TYR A 32 -2.95 -9.29 4.72
N LEU A 33 -3.10 -10.58 4.51
CA LEU A 33 -1.98 -11.49 4.30
C LEU A 33 -1.18 -11.17 3.03
N ASP A 34 -1.85 -10.73 1.97
CA ASP A 34 -1.23 -10.34 0.70
C ASP A 34 -0.54 -8.96 0.79
N GLY A 35 -1.14 -8.02 1.55
CA GLY A 35 -0.68 -6.63 1.61
C GLY A 35 0.29 -6.33 2.74
N LEU A 36 0.16 -7.00 3.89
CA LEU A 36 0.91 -6.65 5.09
C LEU A 36 2.15 -7.54 5.29
N PRO A 37 3.32 -6.92 5.53
CA PRO A 37 4.57 -7.67 5.63
C PRO A 37 4.72 -8.45 6.93
N ASN A 38 4.06 -8.02 8.02
CA ASN A 38 4.20 -8.57 9.36
C ASN A 38 2.85 -8.47 10.09
N LEU A 39 2.15 -9.59 10.25
CA LEU A 39 0.80 -9.65 10.77
C LEU A 39 0.65 -10.72 11.85
N ILE A 40 0.01 -10.37 12.97
CA ILE A 40 -0.56 -11.34 13.92
C ILE A 40 -2.08 -11.35 13.72
N LEU A 41 -2.65 -12.55 13.55
CA LEU A 41 -4.07 -12.82 13.71
C LEU A 41 -4.31 -13.44 15.08
N THR A 42 -5.26 -12.92 15.86
CA THR A 42 -5.54 -13.42 17.20
C THR A 42 -7.01 -13.28 17.59
N ASP A 43 -7.49 -14.20 18.44
CA ASP A 43 -8.72 -14.07 19.24
C ASP A 43 -8.39 -13.89 20.74
N TYR A 44 -7.16 -13.47 21.05
CA TYR A 44 -6.57 -13.33 22.40
C TYR A 44 -6.24 -14.65 23.12
N LEU A 45 -6.70 -15.79 22.63
CA LEU A 45 -6.36 -17.12 23.16
C LEU A 45 -5.44 -17.88 22.20
N GLU A 46 -5.56 -17.64 20.91
CA GLU A 46 -4.67 -18.15 19.88
C GLU A 46 -4.05 -16.98 19.12
N PHE A 47 -2.73 -17.07 18.86
CA PHE A 47 -1.92 -16.08 18.16
C PHE A 47 -1.25 -16.76 16.98
N ARG A 48 -1.52 -16.29 15.77
CA ARG A 48 -0.92 -16.77 14.51
C ARG A 48 -0.12 -15.68 13.88
N TRP A 49 1.17 -15.86 13.78
CA TRP A 49 2.09 -14.88 13.19
C TRP A 49 2.40 -15.21 11.74
N TYR A 50 2.29 -14.21 10.88
CA TYR A 50 2.54 -14.27 9.44
C TYR A 50 3.59 -13.23 9.04
N VAL A 51 4.50 -13.63 8.15
CA VAL A 51 5.47 -12.75 7.50
C VAL A 51 5.31 -12.90 6.00
N PHE A 52 4.94 -11.80 5.32
CA PHE A 52 4.60 -11.81 3.90
C PHE A 52 3.58 -12.91 3.54
N GLY A 53 2.48 -12.94 4.26
CA GLY A 53 1.40 -13.92 4.10
C GLY A 53 1.75 -15.36 4.46
N LYS A 54 3.00 -15.64 4.79
CA LYS A 54 3.44 -17.00 5.16
C LYS A 54 3.37 -17.19 6.67
N HIS A 55 2.60 -18.18 7.10
CA HIS A 55 2.54 -18.58 8.50
C HIS A 55 3.94 -18.92 9.05
N ARG A 56 4.26 -18.42 10.22
CA ARG A 56 5.55 -18.60 10.90
C ARG A 56 5.42 -19.39 12.19
N LEU A 57 4.51 -18.95 13.07
CA LEU A 57 4.38 -19.50 14.41
C LEU A 57 2.94 -19.38 14.87
N THR A 58 2.48 -20.34 15.65
CA THR A 58 1.24 -20.28 16.42
C THR A 58 1.56 -20.50 17.90
N ALA A 59 0.97 -19.69 18.76
CA ALA A 59 0.99 -19.87 20.20
C ALA A 59 -0.44 -19.77 20.74
N THR A 60 -0.73 -20.54 21.76
CA THR A 60 -2.04 -20.59 22.42
C THR A 60 -1.90 -20.25 23.90
N LEU A 61 -2.89 -19.57 24.44
CA LEU A 61 -3.00 -19.20 25.84
C LEU A 61 -4.24 -19.88 26.43
N ASP A 62 -4.06 -20.71 27.43
CA ASP A 62 -5.19 -21.20 28.20
C ASP A 62 -5.72 -20.10 29.13
N ARG A 63 -7.03 -19.84 29.03
CA ARG A 63 -7.68 -18.74 29.74
C ARG A 63 -7.69 -18.94 31.26
N ASP A 64 -7.84 -20.17 31.69
CA ASP A 64 -8.11 -20.48 33.11
C ASP A 64 -6.82 -20.78 33.89
N THR A 65 -5.85 -21.43 33.24
CA THR A 65 -4.57 -21.80 33.86
C THR A 65 -3.45 -20.82 33.55
N GLY A 66 -3.55 -20.06 32.45
CA GLY A 66 -2.47 -19.20 31.94
C GLY A 66 -1.36 -19.97 31.23
N ASP A 67 -1.55 -21.28 31.00
CA ASP A 67 -0.59 -22.10 30.26
C ASP A 67 -0.41 -21.54 28.84
N GLY A 68 0.84 -21.56 28.34
CA GLY A 68 1.19 -21.01 27.04
C GLY A 68 1.60 -19.52 27.06
N ALA A 69 1.55 -18.83 28.20
CA ALA A 69 1.92 -17.42 28.27
C ALA A 69 3.36 -17.14 27.84
N GLU A 70 4.30 -18.07 28.12
CA GLU A 70 5.69 -17.97 27.68
C GLU A 70 5.79 -18.10 26.16
N ASP A 71 5.06 -19.02 25.54
CA ASP A 71 5.05 -19.22 24.10
C ASP A 71 4.47 -18.00 23.36
N VAL A 72 3.39 -17.41 23.89
CA VAL A 72 2.82 -16.15 23.37
C VAL A 72 3.83 -15.02 23.53
N GLY A 73 4.51 -14.92 24.69
CA GLY A 73 5.56 -13.94 24.91
C GLY A 73 6.72 -14.07 23.90
N ASN A 74 7.14 -15.30 23.62
CA ASN A 74 8.18 -15.60 22.63
C ASN A 74 7.73 -15.25 21.22
N LEU A 75 6.48 -15.58 20.84
CA LEU A 75 5.92 -15.21 19.54
C LEU A 75 5.92 -13.69 19.35
N ILE A 76 5.44 -12.94 20.35
CA ILE A 76 5.41 -11.47 20.30
C ILE A 76 6.84 -10.91 20.23
N ALA A 77 7.79 -11.47 20.97
CA ALA A 77 9.18 -11.03 20.91
C ALA A 77 9.78 -11.23 19.52
N GLU A 78 9.53 -12.36 18.87
CA GLU A 78 10.00 -12.61 17.49
C GLU A 78 9.29 -11.73 16.47
N TYR A 79 8.00 -11.50 16.62
CA TYR A 79 7.24 -10.54 15.80
C TYR A 79 7.82 -9.13 15.88
N LEU A 80 8.19 -8.65 17.08
CA LEU A 80 8.79 -7.33 17.28
C LEU A 80 10.21 -7.23 16.73
N LYS A 81 10.95 -8.35 16.65
CA LYS A 81 12.29 -8.43 16.07
C LYS A 81 12.29 -8.60 14.57
N ALA A 82 11.14 -8.90 13.95
CA ALA A 82 11.06 -9.15 12.53
C ALA A 82 11.57 -7.93 11.74
N LYS A 83 12.79 -8.04 11.21
CA LYS A 83 13.39 -7.00 10.37
C LYS A 83 12.80 -7.09 8.97
N ILE A 84 12.03 -6.09 8.58
CA ILE A 84 11.64 -5.91 7.18
C ILE A 84 12.92 -5.51 6.42
N LYS A 85 13.37 -6.38 5.51
CA LYS A 85 14.59 -6.13 4.72
C LYS A 85 14.41 -4.91 3.82
N THR A 86 15.47 -4.13 3.66
CA THR A 86 15.55 -3.06 2.67
C THR A 86 15.21 -3.62 1.27
N ILE A 87 14.37 -2.92 0.54
CA ILE A 87 13.97 -3.31 -0.81
C ILE A 87 14.98 -2.75 -1.80
N THR A 88 15.53 -3.63 -2.63
CA THR A 88 16.55 -3.29 -3.63
C THR A 88 16.17 -3.72 -5.04
N SER A 89 15.03 -4.41 -5.21
CA SER A 89 14.56 -4.94 -6.50
C SER A 89 13.25 -4.26 -6.91
N PRO A 90 13.16 -3.77 -8.16
CA PRO A 90 11.92 -3.18 -8.70
C PRO A 90 10.70 -4.09 -8.61
N SER A 91 10.86 -5.37 -8.97
CA SER A 91 9.79 -6.37 -8.87
C SER A 91 9.26 -6.53 -7.45
N ASN A 92 10.18 -6.61 -6.46
CA ASN A 92 9.78 -6.77 -5.06
C ASN A 92 9.08 -5.50 -4.53
N LEU A 93 9.53 -4.32 -4.96
CA LEU A 93 8.84 -3.07 -4.64
C LEU A 93 7.44 -3.04 -5.25
N ALA A 94 7.32 -3.36 -6.54
CA ALA A 94 6.05 -3.38 -7.25
C ALA A 94 5.05 -4.36 -6.62
N GLU A 95 5.48 -5.58 -6.27
CA GLU A 95 4.67 -6.59 -5.58
C GLU A 95 4.10 -6.05 -4.26
N ARG A 96 4.94 -5.44 -3.43
CA ARG A 96 4.51 -4.90 -2.13
C ARG A 96 3.61 -3.68 -2.26
N MET A 97 3.95 -2.75 -3.15
CA MET A 97 3.10 -1.60 -3.44
C MET A 97 1.74 -2.05 -3.98
N THR A 98 1.71 -3.08 -4.80
CA THR A 98 0.48 -3.68 -5.32
C THR A 98 -0.39 -4.26 -4.22
N GLY A 99 0.19 -4.95 -3.24
CA GLY A 99 -0.53 -5.45 -2.07
C GLY A 99 -1.24 -4.33 -1.32
N LEU A 100 -0.52 -3.25 -0.99
CA LEU A 100 -1.08 -2.08 -0.32
C LEU A 100 -2.10 -1.32 -1.19
N ALA A 101 -1.85 -1.21 -2.49
CA ALA A 101 -2.78 -0.58 -3.43
C ALA A 101 -4.12 -1.33 -3.51
N ARG A 102 -4.09 -2.65 -3.60
CA ARG A 102 -5.29 -3.49 -3.59
C ARG A 102 -6.04 -3.37 -2.27
N LEU A 103 -5.31 -3.36 -1.15
CA LEU A 103 -5.88 -3.17 0.17
C LEU A 103 -6.59 -1.81 0.28
N MET A 104 -5.96 -0.74 -0.20
CA MET A 104 -6.53 0.60 -0.25
C MET A 104 -7.79 0.65 -1.11
N ARG A 105 -7.73 0.15 -2.35
CA ARG A 105 -8.87 0.03 -3.26
C ARG A 105 -10.06 -0.64 -2.60
N ASP A 106 -9.82 -1.78 -1.96
CA ASP A 106 -10.88 -2.58 -1.37
C ASP A 106 -11.45 -1.94 -0.09
N SER A 107 -10.64 -1.20 0.65
CA SER A 107 -11.09 -0.39 1.78
C SER A 107 -12.00 0.75 1.32
N ILE A 108 -11.66 1.42 0.22
CA ILE A 108 -12.50 2.45 -0.40
C ILE A 108 -13.82 1.86 -0.90
N ARG A 109 -13.78 0.70 -1.58
CA ARG A 109 -14.98 0.00 -2.06
C ARG A 109 -15.91 -0.42 -0.92
N LEU A 110 -15.34 -0.83 0.22
CA LEU A 110 -16.11 -1.15 1.42
C LEU A 110 -16.72 0.11 2.01
N ALA A 111 -15.95 1.19 2.10
CA ALA A 111 -16.41 2.47 2.59
C ALA A 111 -17.62 3.01 1.81
N PHE A 112 -17.62 2.92 0.47
CA PHE A 112 -18.78 3.30 -0.35
C PHE A 112 -20.02 2.50 -0.05
N LYS A 113 -19.92 1.26 0.43
CA LYS A 113 -21.09 0.43 0.81
C LYS A 113 -21.63 0.77 2.18
N GLU A 114 -20.78 1.26 3.07
CA GLU A 114 -21.12 1.52 4.48
C GLU A 114 -21.42 3.00 4.75
N GLU A 115 -20.95 3.89 3.89
CA GLU A 115 -21.08 5.33 4.03
C GLU A 115 -22.41 5.84 3.41
N ASP A 116 -23.03 6.78 4.08
CA ASP A 116 -24.14 7.53 3.47
C ASP A 116 -23.66 8.34 2.26
N LYS A 117 -24.54 8.56 1.27
CA LYS A 117 -24.22 9.27 0.02
C LYS A 117 -23.67 10.72 0.18
N GLY A 118 -23.57 11.23 1.36
CA GLY A 118 -22.99 12.53 1.72
C GLY A 118 -21.61 12.45 2.40
N GLY A 119 -21.02 11.25 2.49
CA GLY A 119 -19.71 11.05 3.09
C GLY A 119 -18.56 11.60 2.25
N GLU A 120 -17.39 11.68 2.87
CA GLU A 120 -16.20 12.34 2.29
C GLU A 120 -15.76 11.69 0.97
N LEU A 121 -15.76 10.36 0.87
CA LEU A 121 -15.41 9.65 -0.36
C LEU A 121 -16.40 9.92 -1.50
N HIS A 122 -17.69 10.06 -1.19
CA HIS A 122 -18.69 10.43 -2.18
C HIS A 122 -18.52 11.86 -2.69
N GLU A 123 -18.15 12.80 -1.83
CA GLU A 123 -17.85 14.18 -2.25
C GLU A 123 -16.56 14.23 -3.10
N GLN A 124 -15.57 13.43 -2.78
CA GLN A 124 -14.37 13.30 -3.60
C GLN A 124 -14.68 12.69 -4.97
N LEU A 125 -15.46 11.62 -5.03
CA LEU A 125 -15.91 11.03 -6.30
C LEU A 125 -16.66 12.05 -7.15
N LYS A 126 -17.55 12.84 -6.54
CA LYS A 126 -18.30 13.89 -7.22
C LYS A 126 -17.36 14.98 -7.78
N ALA A 127 -16.36 15.40 -7.02
CA ALA A 127 -15.35 16.34 -7.49
C ALA A 127 -14.55 15.79 -8.68
N PHE A 128 -14.20 14.50 -8.65
CA PHE A 128 -13.51 13.84 -9.76
C PHE A 128 -14.38 13.75 -11.02
N ARG A 129 -15.69 13.46 -10.86
CA ARG A 129 -16.63 13.47 -11.98
C ARG A 129 -16.76 14.84 -12.64
N GLN A 130 -16.73 15.90 -11.86
CA GLN A 130 -16.83 17.27 -12.39
C GLN A 130 -15.58 17.71 -13.18
N VAL A 131 -14.42 17.18 -12.84
CA VAL A 131 -13.13 17.69 -13.36
C VAL A 131 -12.50 16.74 -14.39
N LEU A 132 -12.74 15.43 -14.28
CA LEU A 132 -12.01 14.42 -15.05
C LEU A 132 -12.89 13.51 -15.92
N ILE A 133 -13.78 12.74 -15.31
CA ILE A 133 -14.55 11.69 -15.95
C ILE A 133 -15.97 11.74 -15.41
N GLU A 134 -16.92 12.24 -16.18
CA GLU A 134 -18.29 12.50 -15.76
C GLU A 134 -19.03 11.22 -15.29
N ASP A 135 -18.78 10.09 -15.92
CA ASP A 135 -19.41 8.79 -15.66
C ASP A 135 -18.55 7.83 -14.82
N LEU A 136 -17.58 8.37 -14.06
CA LEU A 136 -16.69 7.55 -13.21
C LEU A 136 -17.49 6.75 -12.17
N SER A 137 -17.39 5.43 -12.23
CA SER A 137 -18.03 4.55 -11.24
C SER A 137 -17.29 4.56 -9.89
N GLU A 138 -17.95 4.16 -8.80
CA GLU A 138 -17.32 3.98 -7.48
C GLU A 138 -16.18 2.96 -7.53
N ILE A 139 -16.34 1.92 -8.35
CA ILE A 139 -15.34 0.87 -8.55
C ILE A 139 -14.10 1.42 -9.25
N ASP A 140 -14.30 2.14 -10.35
CA ASP A 140 -13.21 2.73 -11.12
C ASP A 140 -12.52 3.86 -10.34
N PHE A 141 -13.29 4.63 -9.57
CA PHE A 141 -12.74 5.63 -8.66
C PHE A 141 -11.81 5.01 -7.63
N ALA A 142 -12.22 3.93 -6.97
CA ALA A 142 -11.39 3.25 -5.98
C ALA A 142 -10.08 2.73 -6.59
N ASP A 143 -10.13 2.18 -7.80
CA ASP A 143 -8.94 1.73 -8.53
C ASP A 143 -8.03 2.91 -8.91
N MET A 144 -8.58 3.94 -9.49
CA MET A 144 -7.83 5.14 -9.89
C MET A 144 -7.21 5.84 -8.69
N TYR A 145 -7.94 5.95 -7.59
CA TYR A 145 -7.49 6.57 -6.35
C TYR A 145 -6.28 5.84 -5.77
N ALA A 146 -6.39 4.51 -5.61
CA ALA A 146 -5.30 3.69 -5.08
C ALA A 146 -4.04 3.74 -5.95
N GLN A 147 -4.19 3.65 -7.29
CA GLN A 147 -3.07 3.76 -8.22
C GLN A 147 -2.41 5.14 -8.16
N THR A 148 -3.22 6.21 -8.10
CA THR A 148 -2.73 7.60 -8.05
C THR A 148 -1.91 7.86 -6.78
N ILE A 149 -2.37 7.37 -5.62
CA ILE A 149 -1.62 7.50 -4.36
C ILE A 149 -0.30 6.72 -4.45
N CYS A 150 -0.34 5.46 -4.87
CA CYS A 150 0.86 4.62 -4.95
C CYS A 150 1.90 5.23 -5.88
N TYR A 151 1.49 5.64 -7.07
CA TYR A 151 2.41 6.23 -8.04
C TYR A 151 2.92 7.62 -7.60
N GLY A 152 2.04 8.44 -7.03
CA GLY A 152 2.41 9.76 -6.53
C GLY A 152 3.41 9.70 -5.38
N LEU A 153 3.23 8.77 -4.42
CA LEU A 153 4.20 8.55 -3.34
C LEU A 153 5.54 8.04 -3.89
N PHE A 154 5.53 7.11 -4.86
CA PHE A 154 6.76 6.66 -5.51
C PHE A 154 7.48 7.81 -6.21
N ALA A 155 6.76 8.63 -6.99
CA ALA A 155 7.33 9.79 -7.68
C ALA A 155 7.89 10.82 -6.69
N ALA A 156 7.20 11.09 -5.59
CA ALA A 156 7.69 11.97 -4.53
C ALA A 156 8.97 11.41 -3.89
N ARG A 157 8.99 10.11 -3.58
CA ARG A 157 10.15 9.45 -2.98
C ARG A 157 11.39 9.48 -3.88
N CYS A 158 11.21 9.45 -5.19
CA CYS A 158 12.33 9.58 -6.13
C CYS A 158 12.97 10.99 -6.15
N ASN A 159 12.22 12.01 -5.71
CA ASN A 159 12.70 13.40 -5.60
C ASN A 159 13.10 13.79 -4.17
N HIS A 160 12.87 12.88 -3.21
CA HIS A 160 13.10 13.11 -1.79
C HIS A 160 14.59 13.02 -1.43
N ASP A 161 15.06 13.87 -0.50
CA ASP A 161 16.41 13.79 0.06
C ASP A 161 16.54 12.46 0.86
N PRO A 162 17.43 11.55 0.44
CA PRO A 162 17.59 10.26 1.12
C PRO A 162 18.11 10.36 2.57
N GLN A 163 18.58 11.52 3.00
CA GLN A 163 19.02 11.75 4.38
C GLN A 163 17.90 12.11 5.35
N GLU A 164 16.71 12.43 4.83
CA GLU A 164 15.55 12.74 5.64
C GLU A 164 14.53 11.59 5.64
N PRO A 165 13.78 11.37 6.74
CA PRO A 165 12.70 10.39 6.75
C PRO A 165 11.60 10.76 5.75
N PHE A 166 11.20 9.81 4.91
CA PHE A 166 10.10 9.99 3.97
C PHE A 166 8.75 9.70 4.65
N THR A 167 7.82 10.63 4.55
CA THR A 167 6.47 10.52 5.10
C THR A 167 5.43 10.98 4.07
N ARG A 168 4.17 10.55 4.20
CA ARG A 168 3.10 11.04 3.32
C ARG A 168 2.95 12.56 3.32
N TYR A 169 3.19 13.21 4.46
CA TYR A 169 3.12 14.68 4.57
C TYR A 169 4.21 15.38 3.73
N LYS A 170 5.43 14.86 3.75
CA LYS A 170 6.52 15.38 2.91
C LYS A 170 6.26 15.11 1.44
N ALA A 171 5.74 13.92 1.11
CA ALA A 171 5.42 13.53 -0.26
C ALA A 171 4.49 14.54 -0.97
N ALA A 172 3.50 15.09 -0.26
CA ALA A 172 2.59 16.08 -0.82
C ALA A 172 3.31 17.35 -1.32
N HIS A 173 4.46 17.70 -0.74
CA HIS A 173 5.27 18.85 -1.12
C HIS A 173 6.34 18.56 -2.18
N GLU A 174 6.72 17.31 -2.34
CA GLU A 174 7.85 16.85 -3.17
C GLU A 174 7.44 16.35 -4.57
N LEU A 175 6.15 16.32 -4.86
CA LEU A 175 5.68 15.99 -6.20
C LEU A 175 6.23 16.97 -7.25
N PRO A 176 6.60 16.45 -8.44
CA PRO A 176 7.13 17.27 -9.52
C PRO A 176 6.22 18.45 -9.85
N LYS A 177 6.80 19.65 -9.92
CA LYS A 177 6.06 20.89 -10.22
C LYS A 177 5.48 20.92 -11.64
N THR A 178 5.91 20.02 -12.49
CA THR A 178 5.51 19.90 -13.89
C THR A 178 4.05 19.50 -14.09
N ASN A 179 3.40 18.93 -13.07
CA ASN A 179 1.99 18.55 -13.13
C ASN A 179 1.18 19.19 -11.99
N PRO A 180 0.69 20.45 -12.16
CA PRO A 180 -0.10 21.13 -11.14
C PRO A 180 -1.39 20.41 -10.75
N PHE A 181 -1.97 19.64 -11.70
CA PHE A 181 -3.19 18.87 -11.49
C PHE A 181 -2.95 17.68 -10.54
N LEU A 182 -1.91 16.87 -10.80
CA LEU A 182 -1.50 15.79 -9.89
C LEU A 182 -1.18 16.31 -8.49
N ARG A 183 -0.49 17.45 -8.40
CA ARG A 183 -0.20 18.08 -7.11
C ARG A 183 -1.47 18.48 -6.35
N LYS A 184 -2.47 19.02 -7.05
CA LYS A 184 -3.73 19.43 -6.43
C LYS A 184 -4.51 18.21 -5.93
N ILE A 185 -4.62 17.16 -6.77
CA ILE A 185 -5.24 15.89 -6.38
C ILE A 185 -4.48 15.26 -5.21
N PHE A 186 -3.16 15.18 -5.32
CA PHE A 186 -2.34 14.54 -4.30
C PHE A 186 -2.35 15.33 -2.98
N GLY A 187 -2.44 16.65 -3.04
CA GLY A 187 -2.62 17.51 -1.86
C GLY A 187 -3.92 17.21 -1.10
N HIS A 188 -4.99 16.87 -1.80
CA HIS A 188 -6.23 16.37 -1.17
C HIS A 188 -6.09 14.94 -0.67
N ILE A 189 -5.53 14.08 -1.48
CA ILE A 189 -5.47 12.64 -1.25
C ILE A 189 -4.46 12.25 -0.14
N ALA A 190 -3.31 12.94 -0.07
CA ALA A 190 -2.27 12.67 0.93
C ALA A 190 -2.19 13.73 2.04
N GLY A 191 -3.13 14.66 2.06
CA GLY A 191 -3.23 15.72 3.06
C GLY A 191 -3.79 15.26 4.42
N PRO A 192 -4.01 16.22 5.33
CA PRO A 192 -4.58 15.94 6.65
C PRO A 192 -6.04 15.44 6.58
N ASP A 193 -6.74 15.74 5.49
CA ASP A 193 -8.14 15.38 5.26
C ASP A 193 -8.30 14.01 4.56
N LEU A 194 -7.30 13.15 4.62
CA LEU A 194 -7.39 11.79 4.09
C LEU A 194 -8.28 10.94 4.98
N ASP A 195 -9.24 10.21 4.38
CA ASP A 195 -10.14 9.30 5.08
C ASP A 195 -9.36 8.32 5.99
N GLU A 196 -9.77 8.23 7.26
CA GLU A 196 -9.08 7.44 8.28
C GLU A 196 -8.94 5.96 7.92
N ARG A 197 -9.91 5.40 7.17
CA ARG A 197 -9.91 4.01 6.69
C ARG A 197 -8.78 3.72 5.71
N VAL A 198 -8.25 4.75 5.07
CA VAL A 198 -7.19 4.67 4.06
C VAL A 198 -5.86 5.20 4.58
N THR A 199 -5.90 6.13 5.53
CA THR A 199 -4.73 6.84 6.08
C THR A 199 -3.60 5.90 6.49
N TRP A 200 -3.90 4.87 7.27
CA TRP A 200 -2.89 3.92 7.76
C TRP A 200 -2.22 3.12 6.63
N ILE A 201 -2.96 2.82 5.52
CA ILE A 201 -2.40 2.13 4.35
C ILE A 201 -1.43 3.05 3.61
N VAL A 202 -1.76 4.33 3.53
CA VAL A 202 -0.90 5.34 2.90
C VAL A 202 0.36 5.58 3.75
N ASP A 203 0.24 5.57 5.06
CA ASP A 203 1.39 5.66 5.98
C ASP A 203 2.31 4.44 5.84
N ASP A 204 1.76 3.22 5.75
CA ASP A 204 2.52 1.99 5.49
C ASP A 204 3.22 2.03 4.13
N LEU A 205 2.57 2.58 3.11
CA LEU A 205 3.17 2.75 1.78
C LEU A 205 4.32 3.77 1.81
N ALA A 206 4.16 4.86 2.53
CA ALA A 206 5.23 5.85 2.71
C ALA A 206 6.44 5.21 3.44
N GLU A 207 6.20 4.42 4.47
CA GLU A 207 7.26 3.69 5.19
C GLU A 207 7.94 2.63 4.30
N LEU A 208 7.18 1.89 3.52
CA LEU A 208 7.72 0.95 2.54
C LEU A 208 8.73 1.66 1.61
N LEU A 209 8.35 2.84 1.13
CA LEU A 209 9.18 3.66 0.25
C LEU A 209 10.37 4.28 0.99
N ASP A 210 10.23 4.67 2.25
CA ASP A 210 11.33 5.16 3.08
C ASP A 210 12.44 4.11 3.22
N ARG A 211 12.07 2.86 3.43
CA ARG A 211 12.99 1.71 3.54
C ARG A 211 13.50 1.19 2.20
N THR A 212 13.03 1.74 1.09
CA THR A 212 13.45 1.33 -0.25
C THR A 212 14.73 2.06 -0.67
N ASN A 213 15.70 1.28 -1.16
CA ASN A 213 16.87 1.86 -1.80
C ASN A 213 16.51 2.31 -3.23
N ILE A 214 16.01 3.54 -3.34
CA ILE A 214 15.55 4.13 -4.60
C ILE A 214 16.66 4.18 -5.66
N GLU A 215 17.90 4.46 -5.27
CA GLU A 215 19.02 4.46 -6.22
C GLU A 215 19.22 3.10 -6.87
N SER A 216 19.11 2.01 -6.09
CA SER A 216 19.22 0.64 -6.63
C SER A 216 18.05 0.34 -7.58
N ILE A 217 16.82 0.76 -7.23
CA ILE A 217 15.64 0.60 -8.07
C ILE A 217 15.83 1.32 -9.42
N LEU A 218 16.23 2.59 -9.39
CA LEU A 218 16.40 3.40 -10.60
C LEU A 218 17.58 2.94 -11.47
N LYS A 219 18.67 2.47 -10.86
CA LYS A 219 19.83 1.93 -11.60
C LYS A 219 19.48 0.66 -12.37
N ASP A 220 18.64 -0.19 -11.85
CA ASP A 220 18.22 -1.43 -12.51
C ASP A 220 17.42 -1.14 -13.80
N PHE A 221 16.62 -0.09 -13.81
CA PHE A 221 15.94 0.38 -15.01
C PHE A 221 16.87 1.05 -16.03
N GLY A 222 17.83 1.85 -15.58
CA GLY A 222 18.81 2.54 -16.44
C GLY A 222 19.84 1.63 -17.09
N SER A 223 20.02 0.39 -16.59
CA SER A 223 20.98 -0.57 -17.15
C SER A 223 20.45 -1.31 -18.38
N ARG A 224 19.13 -1.46 -18.52
CA ARG A 224 18.50 -2.23 -19.61
C ARG A 224 18.32 -1.42 -20.89
N THR A 225 18.04 -0.13 -20.77
CA THR A 225 17.93 0.76 -21.95
C THR A 225 18.34 2.18 -21.59
N ARG A 226 19.38 2.70 -22.23
CA ARG A 226 19.89 4.07 -22.00
C ARG A 226 18.92 5.19 -22.38
N ARG A 227 17.65 4.89 -22.72
CA ARG A 227 16.69 5.81 -23.35
C ARG A 227 15.29 5.81 -22.76
N GLU A 228 15.03 5.04 -21.71
CA GLU A 228 13.66 4.93 -21.17
C GLU A 228 13.57 5.55 -19.78
N ASP A 229 12.50 6.30 -19.54
CA ASP A 229 12.23 6.95 -18.27
C ASP A 229 12.01 5.90 -17.17
N PRO A 230 12.83 5.87 -16.10
CA PRO A 230 12.68 4.92 -15.01
C PRO A 230 11.30 4.92 -14.37
N PHE A 231 10.61 6.07 -14.35
CA PHE A 231 9.26 6.19 -13.81
C PHE A 231 8.23 5.41 -14.63
N VAL A 232 8.34 5.50 -15.95
CA VAL A 232 7.46 4.78 -16.88
C VAL A 232 7.61 3.28 -16.71
N HIS A 233 8.85 2.80 -16.67
CA HIS A 233 9.15 1.37 -16.48
C HIS A 233 8.67 0.82 -15.15
N PHE A 234 8.87 1.60 -14.06
CA PHE A 234 8.36 1.19 -12.77
C PHE A 234 6.83 1.10 -12.79
N TYR A 235 6.16 2.07 -13.42
CA TYR A 235 4.71 2.06 -13.55
C TYR A 235 4.20 0.84 -14.33
N GLU A 236 4.86 0.47 -15.42
CA GLU A 236 4.53 -0.76 -16.16
C GLU A 236 4.70 -2.02 -15.31
N THR A 237 5.79 -2.09 -14.53
CA THR A 237 6.05 -3.20 -13.61
C THR A 237 4.97 -3.26 -12.53
N PHE A 238 4.62 -2.11 -11.96
CA PHE A 238 3.56 -2.00 -10.96
C PHE A 238 2.19 -2.39 -11.53
N LEU A 239 1.81 -1.92 -12.72
CA LEU A 239 0.54 -2.29 -13.37
C LEU A 239 0.49 -3.77 -13.72
N ALA A 240 1.60 -4.37 -14.14
CA ALA A 240 1.66 -5.79 -14.44
C ALA A 240 1.33 -6.65 -13.22
N GLU A 241 1.75 -6.20 -12.03
CA GLU A 241 1.44 -6.87 -10.77
C GLU A 241 0.04 -6.49 -10.25
N TYR A 242 -0.37 -5.22 -10.41
CA TYR A 242 -1.63 -4.71 -9.87
C TYR A 242 -2.86 -5.30 -10.57
N ASP A 243 -2.90 -5.22 -11.89
CA ASP A 243 -3.97 -5.78 -12.74
C ASP A 243 -3.43 -6.23 -14.11
N PRO A 244 -3.00 -7.50 -14.22
CA PRO A 244 -2.48 -8.04 -15.48
C PRO A 244 -3.46 -7.93 -16.65
N LYS A 245 -4.78 -8.04 -16.38
CA LYS A 245 -5.82 -7.94 -17.43
C LYS A 245 -5.99 -6.50 -17.91
N MET A 246 -5.94 -5.54 -16.99
CA MET A 246 -6.04 -4.12 -17.32
C MET A 246 -4.84 -3.68 -18.18
N ARG A 247 -3.65 -4.23 -17.92
CA ARG A 247 -2.46 -4.00 -18.73
C ARG A 247 -2.67 -4.41 -20.20
N GLU A 248 -3.28 -5.57 -20.41
CA GLU A 248 -3.56 -6.08 -21.78
C GLU A 248 -4.63 -5.25 -22.50
N VAL A 249 -5.71 -4.87 -21.81
CA VAL A 249 -6.86 -4.17 -22.39
C VAL A 249 -6.58 -2.69 -22.62
N ARG A 250 -5.93 -2.02 -21.70
CA ARG A 250 -5.61 -0.59 -21.82
C ARG A 250 -4.41 -0.33 -22.71
N GLY A 251 -3.61 -1.37 -23.00
CA GLY A 251 -2.40 -1.25 -23.82
C GLY A 251 -1.66 0.02 -23.43
N VAL A 252 -0.95 0.02 -22.30
CA VAL A 252 -0.19 1.20 -21.88
C VAL A 252 0.96 1.39 -22.88
N TYR A 253 0.63 1.96 -24.02
CA TYR A 253 1.59 2.33 -25.05
C TYR A 253 1.95 3.79 -24.79
N TYR A 254 3.07 3.99 -24.12
CA TYR A 254 3.66 5.32 -24.05
C TYR A 254 4.12 5.74 -25.44
N THR A 255 3.88 6.99 -25.76
CA THR A 255 4.47 7.55 -26.98
C THR A 255 5.99 7.49 -26.83
N PRO A 256 6.71 6.76 -27.70
CA PRO A 256 8.15 6.65 -27.58
C PRO A 256 8.83 8.02 -27.54
N GLU A 257 9.85 8.18 -26.70
CA GLU A 257 10.56 9.46 -26.53
C GLU A 257 10.99 10.13 -27.87
N PRO A 258 11.45 9.38 -28.91
CA PRO A 258 11.74 9.99 -30.19
C PRO A 258 10.52 10.65 -30.86
N VAL A 259 9.31 10.13 -30.59
CA VAL A 259 8.07 10.71 -31.14
C VAL A 259 7.68 11.94 -30.33
N VAL A 260 7.78 11.87 -28.99
CA VAL A 260 7.54 13.05 -28.11
C VAL A 260 8.50 14.18 -28.40
N SER A 261 9.76 13.85 -28.70
CA SER A 261 10.79 14.86 -29.01
C SER A 261 10.60 15.48 -30.40
N TYR A 262 9.82 14.83 -31.27
CA TYR A 262 9.53 15.32 -32.63
C TYR A 262 8.29 16.24 -32.67
N ILE A 263 7.34 16.07 -31.73
CA ILE A 263 6.13 16.89 -31.59
C ILE A 263 6.45 18.18 -30.86
#